data_1399157ac8007903bfe4229eeca1f1da
#
_entry.id   1399157ac8007903bfe4229eeca1f1da
#
_cell.length_a   1.000
_cell.length_b   1.000
_cell.length_c   1.000
_cell.angle_alpha   90.00
_cell.angle_beta   90.00
_cell.angle_gamma   90.00
#
_symmetry.space_group_name_H-M   'P 1'
#
loop_
_entity.id
_entity.type
_entity.pdbx_description
1 polymer ?
#
loop_
_entity_poly.entity_id
_entity_poly.type
_entity_poly.pdbx_seq_one_letter_code
_entity_poly.pdbx_strand_id
1 'polypeptide(L)'
;MSNKKIVFCGCGPMGEGILGGLLNNNVAKAKDVTVNELLEVRRTYIAETYGVAAVENASDALKAADLVIIAVNPAQMPKVAQ
;
A
#
# COMPACT_ATOMS: atom_id res chain seq x y z
N MET A 1 -11.90 8.08 -8.36
CA MET A 1 -10.50 7.61 -8.20
C MET A 1 -10.06 6.63 -9.29
N SER A 2 -10.91 6.29 -10.25
CA SER A 2 -10.48 5.41 -11.34
C SER A 2 -9.34 6.09 -12.12
N ASN A 3 -8.35 5.31 -12.52
CA ASN A 3 -7.15 5.75 -13.24
C ASN A 3 -6.14 6.52 -12.39
N LYS A 4 -6.37 6.68 -11.10
CA LYS A 4 -5.38 7.28 -10.21
C LYS A 4 -4.44 6.21 -9.69
N LYS A 5 -3.15 6.53 -9.65
CA LYS A 5 -2.14 5.61 -9.14
C LYS A 5 -1.99 5.83 -7.63
N ILE A 6 -2.19 4.78 -6.86
CA ILE A 6 -2.17 4.84 -5.41
C ILE A 6 -1.04 3.97 -4.88
N VAL A 7 -0.24 4.53 -3.97
CA VAL A 7 0.85 3.80 -3.33
C VAL A 7 0.60 3.77 -1.83
N PHE A 8 0.64 2.58 -1.25
CA PHE A 8 0.62 2.39 0.20
C PHE A 8 2.04 2.25 0.70
N CYS A 9 2.45 3.09 1.63
CA CYS A 9 3.74 2.94 2.30
C CYS A 9 3.49 2.16 3.59
N GLY A 10 3.82 0.88 3.56
CA GLY A 10 3.46 -0.05 4.62
C GLY A 10 2.03 -0.53 4.45
N CYS A 11 1.72 -1.69 5.02
CA CYS A 11 0.37 -2.23 4.96
C CYS A 11 0.15 -3.19 6.13
N GLY A 12 0.02 -2.62 7.32
CA GLY A 12 -0.39 -3.36 8.49
C GLY A 12 -1.90 -3.54 8.50
N PRO A 13 -2.47 -3.96 9.63
CA PRO A 13 -3.92 -4.19 9.71
C PRO A 13 -4.76 -2.98 9.29
N MET A 14 -4.34 -1.77 9.66
CA MET A 14 -5.06 -0.56 9.27
C MET A 14 -4.98 -0.34 7.76
N GLY A 15 -3.78 -0.54 7.19
CA GLY A 15 -3.59 -0.39 5.75
C GLY A 15 -4.40 -1.39 4.96
N GLU A 16 -4.49 -2.63 5.45
CA GLU A 16 -5.31 -3.65 4.80
C GLU A 16 -6.78 -3.27 4.82
N GLY A 17 -7.27 -2.71 5.92
CA GLY A 17 -8.65 -2.26 6.01
C GLY A 17 -8.95 -1.19 4.97
N ILE A 18 -8.06 -0.23 4.82
CA ILE A 18 -8.21 0.83 3.84
C ILE A 18 -8.13 0.25 2.42
N LEU A 19 -7.15 -0.59 2.16
CA LEU A 19 -6.96 -1.21 0.85
C LEU A 19 -8.18 -2.03 0.45
N GLY A 20 -8.65 -2.88 1.35
CA GLY A 20 -9.83 -3.69 1.11
C GLY A 20 -11.07 -2.85 0.83
N GLY A 21 -11.24 -1.77 1.58
CA GLY A 21 -12.36 -0.86 1.38
C GLY A 21 -12.33 -0.18 0.03
N LEU A 22 -11.15 0.29 -0.39
CA LEU A 22 -11.00 0.93 -1.69
C LEU A 22 -11.34 -0.02 -2.83
N LEU A 23 -10.86 -1.26 -2.74
CA LEU A 23 -11.09 -2.25 -3.80
C LEU A 23 -12.54 -2.75 -3.80
N ASN A 24 -13.08 -3.05 -2.63
CA ASN A 24 -14.44 -3.58 -2.53
C ASN A 24 -15.50 -2.58 -2.94
N ASN A 25 -15.25 -1.30 -2.75
CA ASN A 25 -16.19 -0.26 -3.12
C ASN A 25 -15.91 0.35 -4.50
N ASN A 26 -15.00 -0.25 -5.24
CA ASN A 26 -14.63 0.18 -6.59
C ASN A 26 -14.13 1.64 -6.64
N VAL A 27 -13.56 2.11 -5.53
CA VAL A 27 -12.95 3.43 -5.48
C VAL A 27 -11.62 3.41 -6.23
N ALA A 28 -10.91 2.27 -6.16
CA ALA A 28 -9.66 2.07 -6.86
C ALA A 28 -9.64 0.68 -7.48
N LYS A 29 -8.84 0.50 -8.51
CA LYS A 29 -8.65 -0.80 -9.15
C LYS A 29 -7.32 -1.39 -8.71
N ALA A 30 -7.28 -2.71 -8.54
CA ALA A 30 -6.07 -3.39 -8.07
C ALA A 30 -4.86 -3.08 -8.96
N LYS A 31 -5.06 -2.94 -10.26
CA LYS A 31 -3.97 -2.65 -11.20
C LYS A 31 -3.33 -1.28 -10.97
N ASP A 32 -4.03 -0.38 -10.30
CA ASP A 32 -3.56 0.98 -10.05
C ASP A 32 -2.98 1.16 -8.65
N VAL A 33 -2.93 0.10 -7.87
CA VAL A 33 -2.46 0.14 -6.49
C VAL A 33 -1.14 -0.60 -6.35
N THR A 34 -0.17 0.03 -5.70
CA THR A 34 1.10 -0.59 -5.35
C THR A 34 1.28 -0.48 -3.85
N VAL A 35 1.69 -1.57 -3.21
CA VAL A 35 1.96 -1.61 -1.79
C VAL A 35 3.46 -1.76 -1.57
N ASN A 36 4.04 -0.87 -0.77
CA ASN A 36 5.43 -0.97 -0.36
C ASN A 36 5.47 -1.69 0.99
N GLU A 37 6.06 -2.88 0.99
CA GLU A 37 6.16 -3.70 2.19
C GLU A 37 7.52 -4.38 2.23
N LEU A 38 8.24 -4.23 3.34
CA LEU A 38 9.60 -4.76 3.47
C LEU A 38 9.65 -6.27 3.69
N LEU A 39 8.63 -6.83 4.34
CA LEU A 39 8.63 -8.25 4.68
C LEU A 39 8.10 -9.07 3.52
N GLU A 40 8.93 -10.01 3.03
CA GLU A 40 8.55 -10.84 1.89
C GLU A 40 7.25 -11.62 2.13
N VAL A 41 7.09 -12.18 3.33
CA VAL A 41 5.88 -12.92 3.67
C VAL A 41 4.64 -12.05 3.54
N ARG A 42 4.72 -10.81 4.00
CA ARG A 42 3.62 -9.88 3.90
C ARG A 42 3.37 -9.45 2.46
N ARG A 43 4.44 -9.23 1.68
CA ARG A 43 4.28 -8.89 0.26
C ARG A 43 3.51 -9.98 -0.48
N THR A 44 3.90 -11.23 -0.26
CA THR A 44 3.25 -12.36 -0.90
C THR A 44 1.78 -12.44 -0.50
N TYR A 45 1.50 -12.31 0.79
CA TYR A 45 0.14 -12.36 1.30
C TYR A 45 -0.74 -11.25 0.67
N ILE A 46 -0.22 -10.04 0.65
CA ILE A 46 -0.97 -8.89 0.13
C ILE A 46 -1.21 -9.02 -1.37
N ALA A 47 -0.19 -9.42 -2.12
CA ALA A 47 -0.33 -9.58 -3.56
C ALA A 47 -1.36 -10.67 -3.89
N GLU A 48 -1.32 -11.79 -3.18
CA GLU A 48 -2.24 -12.90 -3.43
C GLU A 48 -3.66 -12.59 -2.96
N THR A 49 -3.78 -11.90 -1.84
CA THR A 49 -5.09 -11.62 -1.26
C THR A 49 -5.85 -10.54 -2.00
N TYR A 50 -5.15 -9.49 -2.42
CA TYR A 50 -5.79 -8.30 -3.00
C TYR A 50 -5.54 -8.12 -4.49
N GLY A 51 -4.62 -8.87 -5.06
CA GLY A 51 -4.33 -8.77 -6.48
C GLY A 51 -3.57 -7.51 -6.89
N VAL A 52 -2.95 -6.85 -5.93
CA VAL A 52 -2.18 -5.62 -6.17
C VAL A 52 -0.70 -5.93 -6.26
N ALA A 53 0.08 -4.99 -6.80
CA ALA A 53 1.52 -5.12 -6.79
C ALA A 53 2.04 -4.85 -5.38
N ALA A 54 2.89 -5.73 -4.86
CA ALA A 54 3.52 -5.54 -3.57
C ALA A 54 5.03 -5.59 -3.78
N VAL A 55 5.72 -4.53 -3.39
CA VAL A 55 7.14 -4.34 -3.71
C VAL A 55 7.94 -3.98 -2.46
N GLU A 56 9.23 -4.32 -2.49
CA GLU A 56 10.14 -3.96 -1.42
C GLU A 56 10.57 -2.50 -1.54
N ASN A 57 10.71 -2.01 -2.76
CA ASN A 57 11.14 -0.65 -3.02
C ASN A 57 10.14 0.00 -3.99
N ALA A 58 9.46 1.02 -3.52
CA ALA A 58 8.42 1.69 -4.28
C ALA A 58 8.87 3.00 -4.92
N SER A 59 10.18 3.22 -5.08
CA SER A 59 10.67 4.50 -5.61
C SER A 59 10.02 4.89 -6.93
N ASP A 60 9.94 3.96 -7.87
CA ASP A 60 9.35 4.25 -9.17
C ASP A 60 7.86 4.48 -9.07
N ALA A 61 7.17 3.69 -8.25
CA ALA A 61 5.74 3.84 -8.06
C ALA A 61 5.42 5.18 -7.39
N LEU A 62 6.26 5.61 -6.45
CA LEU A 62 6.06 6.89 -5.77
C LEU A 62 6.18 8.06 -6.72
N LYS A 63 7.09 7.98 -7.69
CA LYS A 63 7.24 9.03 -8.70
C LYS A 63 6.01 9.19 -9.56
N ALA A 64 5.29 8.10 -9.79
CA ALA A 64 4.10 8.09 -10.63
C ALA A 64 2.80 8.19 -9.83
N ALA A 65 2.88 8.26 -8.50
CA ALA A 65 1.70 8.21 -7.66
C ALA A 65 0.90 9.50 -7.70
N ASP A 66 -0.41 9.35 -7.77
CA ASP A 66 -1.35 10.46 -7.59
C ASP A 66 -1.72 10.61 -6.12
N LEU A 67 -1.65 9.52 -5.37
CA LEU A 67 -1.99 9.51 -3.95
C LEU A 67 -1.07 8.53 -3.22
N VAL A 68 -0.53 8.98 -2.10
CA VAL A 68 0.31 8.13 -1.24
C VAL A 68 -0.37 8.00 0.11
N ILE A 69 -0.59 6.76 0.54
CA ILE A 69 -1.21 6.46 1.83
C ILE A 69 -0.14 5.87 2.73
N ILE A 70 0.13 6.51 3.86
CA ILE A 70 1.11 6.03 4.82
C ILE A 70 0.36 5.27 5.90
N ALA A 71 0.58 3.95 5.95
CA ALA A 71 -0.17 3.06 6.84
C ALA A 71 0.78 2.19 7.66
N VAL A 72 1.83 2.81 8.20
CA VAL A 72 2.78 2.10 9.04
C VAL A 72 2.30 2.08 10.49
N ASN A 73 2.64 1.00 11.19
CA ASN A 73 2.34 0.89 12.61
C ASN A 73 3.16 1.95 13.35
N PRO A 74 2.52 2.81 14.18
CA PRO A 74 3.26 3.82 14.95
C PRO A 74 4.40 3.25 15.77
N ALA A 75 4.28 2.01 16.25
CA ALA A 75 5.33 1.38 17.03
C ALA A 75 6.58 1.06 16.20
N GLN A 76 6.45 1.05 14.88
CA GLN A 76 7.56 0.78 13.96
C GLN A 76 8.17 2.05 13.38
N MET A 77 7.58 3.20 13.70
CA MET A 77 8.11 4.45 13.18
C MET A 77 9.38 4.84 13.94
N PRO A 78 10.36 5.42 13.24
CA PRO A 78 11.56 5.91 13.91
C PRO A 78 11.22 6.95 14.97
N LYS A 79 11.93 6.92 16.08
CA LYS A 79 11.69 7.86 17.18
C LYS A 79 12.30 9.23 16.94
N VAL A 80 12.97 9.40 15.82
CA VAL A 80 13.64 10.65 15.49
C VAL A 80 12.65 11.81 15.33
N ALA A 81 11.39 11.52 15.14
CA ALA A 81 10.36 12.54 15.00
C ALA A 81 9.90 13.12 16.34
N GLN A 82 10.39 12.60 17.43
CA GLN A 82 9.99 13.06 18.75
C GLN A 82 10.71 14.32 19.17
#